data_ad982a769c40aafc7dee588d0a74fb6c
#
_entry.id   ad982a769c40aafc7dee588d0a74fb6c
#
_cell.length_a   1.000
_cell.length_b   1.000
_cell.length_c   1.000
_cell.angle_alpha   90.00
_cell.angle_beta   90.00
_cell.angle_gamma   90.00
#
_symmetry.space_group_name_H-M   'P 1'
#
loop_
_entity.id
_entity.type
_entity.pdbx_description
1 polymer ?
#
loop_
_entity_poly.entity_id
_entity_poly.type
_entity_poly.pdbx_seq_one_letter_code
_entity_poly.pdbx_strand_id
1 'polypeptide(L)'
;WARVAWALVFIGFNMTFFTQFIMGSRGMPRRYYTYQEQFHQLHSFSTIGTWVLAAGFIIMAIYLFYAVAKGKVAGNNPWGALTLEWQTTSPPPHHNFERQPIAVHGPYDYDAIMAEITVDEAPEKTEKQTTNK
;
A
#
# COMPACT_ATOMS: atom_id res chain seq x y z
N TRP A 1 3.65 11.94 1.42
CA TRP A 1 4.69 11.63 0.42
C TRP A 1 4.41 10.33 -0.31
N ALA A 2 3.97 9.26 0.37
CA ALA A 2 3.64 7.99 -0.29
C ALA A 2 2.57 8.13 -1.39
N ARG A 3 1.52 8.93 -1.15
CA ARG A 3 0.47 9.19 -2.16
C ARG A 3 1.00 9.96 -3.37
N VAL A 4 1.94 10.89 -3.15
CA VAL A 4 2.58 11.65 -4.24
C VAL A 4 3.47 10.72 -5.07
N ALA A 5 4.31 9.91 -4.43
CA ALA A 5 5.14 8.91 -5.11
C ALA A 5 4.28 7.94 -5.92
N TRP A 6 3.20 7.42 -5.34
CA TRP A 6 2.25 6.55 -6.03
C TRP A 6 1.65 7.21 -7.28
N ALA A 7 1.17 8.44 -7.17
CA ALA A 7 0.58 9.14 -8.30
C ALA A 7 1.59 9.37 -9.44
N LEU A 8 2.81 9.79 -9.12
CA LEU A 8 3.87 9.99 -10.11
C LEU A 8 4.29 8.68 -10.77
N VAL A 9 4.44 7.60 -10.00
CA VAL A 9 4.77 6.28 -10.55
C VAL A 9 3.64 5.78 -11.44
N PHE A 10 2.38 5.90 -11.02
CA PHE A 10 1.24 5.47 -11.81
C PHE A 10 1.13 6.23 -13.13
N ILE A 11 1.20 7.56 -13.08
CA ILE A 11 1.11 8.41 -14.28
C ILE A 11 2.31 8.15 -15.21
N GLY A 12 3.53 8.21 -14.66
CA GLY A 12 4.76 8.03 -15.44
C GLY A 12 4.87 6.64 -16.07
N PHE A 13 4.43 5.60 -15.35
CA PHE A 13 4.37 4.23 -15.89
C PHE A 13 3.44 4.14 -17.09
N ASN A 14 2.22 4.65 -16.98
CA ASN A 14 1.27 4.63 -18.08
C ASN A 14 1.75 5.48 -19.27
N MET A 15 2.27 6.68 -19.03
CA MET A 15 2.83 7.51 -20.10
C MET A 15 3.98 6.81 -20.83
N THR A 16 4.83 6.09 -20.13
CA THR A 16 5.97 5.40 -20.72
C THR A 16 5.54 4.14 -21.44
N PHE A 17 4.97 3.19 -20.74
CA PHE A 17 4.77 1.83 -21.26
C PHE A 17 3.52 1.69 -22.11
N PHE A 18 2.43 2.36 -21.80
CA PHE A 18 1.24 2.33 -22.62
C PHE A 18 1.49 2.99 -23.98
N THR A 19 2.27 4.06 -24.03
CA THR A 19 2.70 4.68 -25.28
C THR A 19 3.54 3.72 -26.13
N GLN A 20 4.44 2.97 -25.52
CA GLN A 20 5.24 1.96 -26.24
C GLN A 20 4.38 0.80 -26.74
N PHE A 21 3.35 0.40 -25.98
CA PHE A 21 2.39 -0.58 -26.43
C PHE A 21 1.65 -0.10 -27.70
N ILE A 22 1.21 1.17 -27.74
CA ILE A 22 0.60 1.76 -28.92
C ILE A 22 1.56 1.76 -30.12
N MET A 23 2.83 2.11 -29.92
CA MET A 23 3.83 2.05 -30.99
C MET A 23 4.03 0.62 -31.52
N GLY A 24 4.10 -0.36 -30.61
CA GLY A 24 4.22 -1.77 -30.98
C GLY A 24 3.03 -2.26 -31.79
N SER A 25 1.79 -1.89 -31.42
CA SER A 25 0.58 -2.24 -32.17
C SER A 25 0.53 -1.61 -33.57
N ARG A 26 1.26 -0.50 -33.77
CA ARG A 26 1.40 0.16 -35.07
C ARG A 26 2.58 -0.33 -35.90
N GLY A 27 3.19 -1.47 -35.52
CA GLY A 27 4.24 -2.12 -36.26
C GLY A 27 5.67 -1.63 -35.99
N MET A 28 5.89 -0.92 -34.88
CA MET A 28 7.25 -0.56 -34.48
C MET A 28 8.04 -1.81 -34.07
N PRO A 29 9.23 -2.10 -34.69
CA PRO A 29 10.02 -3.28 -34.37
C PRO A 29 10.65 -3.15 -32.96
N ARG A 30 10.99 -4.29 -32.36
CA ARG A 30 11.79 -4.39 -31.14
C ARG A 30 13.29 -4.25 -31.45
N ARG A 31 14.08 -3.85 -30.47
CA ARG A 31 15.56 -3.77 -30.57
C ARG A 31 16.03 -2.95 -31.74
N TYR A 32 15.40 -1.81 -31.98
CA TYR A 32 15.70 -0.91 -33.08
C TYR A 32 16.98 -0.10 -32.82
N TYR A 33 17.77 0.07 -33.87
CA TYR A 33 18.88 1.03 -33.90
C TYR A 33 18.37 2.44 -34.21
N THR A 34 17.41 2.52 -35.12
CA THR A 34 16.72 3.76 -35.51
C THR A 34 15.24 3.45 -35.70
N TYR A 35 14.39 4.45 -35.65
CA TYR A 35 12.96 4.29 -35.80
C TYR A 35 12.41 5.30 -36.83
N GLN A 36 11.22 5.01 -37.34
CA GLN A 36 10.56 5.82 -38.35
C GLN A 36 10.07 7.15 -37.74
N GLU A 37 10.10 8.22 -38.53
CA GLU A 37 9.75 9.57 -38.12
C GLU A 37 8.33 9.66 -37.53
N GLN A 38 7.41 8.87 -38.03
CA GLN A 38 6.02 8.80 -37.53
C GLN A 38 5.91 8.47 -36.04
N PHE A 39 6.91 7.83 -35.45
CA PHE A 39 6.93 7.46 -34.03
C PHE A 39 7.62 8.50 -33.14
N HIS A 40 8.21 9.54 -33.72
CA HIS A 40 9.00 10.53 -32.97
C HIS A 40 8.21 11.19 -31.84
N GLN A 41 6.99 11.64 -32.10
CA GLN A 41 6.15 12.26 -31.06
C GLN A 41 5.80 11.32 -29.92
N LEU A 42 5.49 10.05 -30.25
CA LEU A 42 5.19 9.03 -29.22
C LEU A 42 6.42 8.69 -28.38
N HIS A 43 7.60 8.62 -28.98
CA HIS A 43 8.86 8.45 -28.25
C HIS A 43 9.14 9.63 -27.33
N SER A 44 8.95 10.86 -27.79
CA SER A 44 9.12 12.07 -26.97
C SER A 44 8.15 12.05 -25.77
N PHE A 45 6.90 11.70 -25.99
CA PHE A 45 5.92 11.57 -24.93
C PHE A 45 6.28 10.46 -23.91
N SER A 46 6.72 9.30 -24.40
CA SER A 46 7.22 8.21 -23.56
C SER A 46 8.44 8.63 -22.73
N THR A 47 9.34 9.42 -23.31
CA THR A 47 10.51 9.96 -22.59
C THR A 47 10.11 10.91 -21.47
N ILE A 48 9.14 11.81 -21.70
CA ILE A 48 8.59 12.66 -20.63
C ILE A 48 7.99 11.79 -19.52
N GLY A 49 7.23 10.75 -19.89
CA GLY A 49 6.71 9.78 -18.93
C GLY A 49 7.79 9.13 -18.07
N THR A 50 8.94 8.79 -18.67
CA THR A 50 10.10 8.23 -17.95
C THR A 50 10.67 9.20 -16.91
N TRP A 51 10.73 10.50 -17.20
CA TRP A 51 11.15 11.51 -16.21
C TRP A 51 10.17 11.62 -15.03
N VAL A 52 8.86 11.58 -15.31
CA VAL A 52 7.84 11.56 -14.26
C VAL A 52 7.95 10.30 -13.40
N LEU A 53 8.16 9.14 -14.04
CA LEU A 53 8.36 7.86 -13.36
C LEU A 53 9.62 7.88 -12.47
N ALA A 54 10.73 8.40 -12.99
CA ALA A 54 11.98 8.51 -12.25
C ALA A 54 11.82 9.42 -11.02
N ALA A 55 11.14 10.56 -11.14
CA ALA A 55 10.83 11.42 -10.01
C ALA A 55 10.01 10.70 -8.94
N GLY A 56 9.01 9.91 -9.35
CA GLY A 56 8.21 9.08 -8.44
C GLY A 56 9.06 8.07 -7.67
N PHE A 57 9.97 7.37 -8.34
CA PHE A 57 10.89 6.43 -7.70
C PHE A 57 11.89 7.10 -6.75
N ILE A 58 12.40 8.28 -7.10
CA ILE A 58 13.30 9.04 -6.21
C ILE A 58 12.56 9.43 -4.92
N ILE A 59 11.35 9.96 -5.02
CA ILE A 59 10.53 10.31 -3.85
C ILE A 59 10.23 9.06 -3.02
N MET A 60 9.91 7.94 -3.66
CA MET A 60 9.67 6.67 -2.99
C MET A 60 10.91 6.20 -2.23
N ALA A 61 12.09 6.24 -2.84
CA ALA A 61 13.34 5.85 -2.19
C ALA A 61 13.63 6.72 -0.95
N ILE A 62 13.53 8.04 -1.08
CA ILE A 62 13.73 8.98 0.03
C ILE A 62 12.74 8.68 1.17
N TYR A 63 11.48 8.49 0.85
CA TYR A 63 10.43 8.17 1.82
C TYR A 63 10.68 6.83 2.52
N LEU A 64 11.09 5.79 1.80
CA LEU A 64 11.40 4.48 2.39
C LEU A 64 12.59 4.56 3.33
N PHE A 65 13.68 5.21 2.95
CA PHE A 65 14.83 5.41 3.84
C PHE A 65 14.46 6.22 5.09
N TYR A 66 13.65 7.26 4.92
CA TYR A 66 13.14 8.02 6.06
C TYR A 66 12.26 7.15 6.99
N ALA A 67 11.38 6.32 6.41
CA ALA A 67 10.51 5.43 7.17
C ALA A 67 11.29 4.38 7.96
N VAL A 68 12.35 3.81 7.38
CA VAL A 68 13.24 2.88 8.10
C VAL A 68 13.98 3.56 9.24
N ALA A 69 14.45 4.81 9.04
CA ALA A 69 15.25 5.52 10.03
C ALA A 69 14.42 6.16 11.16
N LYS A 70 13.22 6.67 10.85
CA LYS A 70 12.40 7.48 11.77
C LYS A 70 10.92 7.11 11.77
N GLY A 71 10.52 6.03 11.10
CA GLY A 71 9.14 5.59 11.05
C GLY A 71 8.66 5.08 12.42
N LYS A 72 7.34 5.15 12.64
CA LYS A 72 6.72 4.51 13.80
C LYS A 72 6.73 3.00 13.61
N VAL A 73 7.04 2.28 14.67
CA VAL A 73 6.93 0.82 14.66
C VAL A 73 5.45 0.43 14.51
N ALA A 74 5.15 -0.39 13.53
CA ALA A 74 3.81 -0.91 13.34
C ALA A 74 3.50 -1.97 14.41
N GLY A 75 2.24 -2.02 14.85
CA GLY A 75 1.75 -3.10 15.70
C GLY A 75 1.65 -4.44 14.95
N ASN A 76 1.24 -5.50 15.66
CA ASN A 76 1.12 -6.83 15.06
C ASN A 76 0.06 -6.90 13.94
N ASN A 77 -1.00 -6.11 14.04
CA ASN A 77 -2.07 -6.04 13.04
C ASN A 77 -2.37 -4.57 12.65
N PRO A 78 -1.51 -3.94 11.82
CA PRO A 78 -1.63 -2.52 11.47
C PRO A 78 -2.85 -2.23 10.55
N TRP A 79 -3.42 -3.24 9.92
CA TRP A 79 -4.54 -3.12 9.00
C TRP A 79 -5.89 -3.46 9.62
N GLY A 80 -5.92 -4.02 10.85
CA GLY A 80 -7.14 -4.54 11.45
C GLY A 80 -7.74 -5.72 10.67
N ALA A 81 -6.90 -6.52 10.01
CA ALA A 81 -7.37 -7.64 9.21
C ALA A 81 -7.73 -8.84 10.08
N LEU A 82 -8.73 -9.64 9.65
CA LEU A 82 -9.33 -10.71 10.44
C LEU A 82 -8.76 -12.10 10.16
N THR A 83 -7.97 -12.23 9.10
CA THR A 83 -7.38 -13.51 8.72
C THR A 83 -6.31 -13.95 9.72
N LEU A 84 -6.10 -15.25 9.83
CA LEU A 84 -5.23 -15.84 10.87
C LEU A 84 -3.81 -15.33 10.83
N GLU A 85 -3.27 -15.04 9.65
CA GLU A 85 -1.92 -14.50 9.49
C GLU A 85 -1.71 -13.13 10.15
N TRP A 86 -2.77 -12.37 10.42
CA TRP A 86 -2.73 -11.09 11.14
C TRP A 86 -2.95 -11.22 12.63
N GLN A 87 -3.25 -12.43 13.13
CA GLN A 87 -3.48 -12.71 14.56
C GLN A 87 -2.19 -13.18 15.27
N THR A 88 -1.10 -13.34 14.55
CA THR A 88 0.20 -13.67 15.14
C THR A 88 1.03 -12.43 15.44
N THR A 89 2.10 -12.60 16.19
CA THR A 89 3.06 -11.53 16.51
C THR A 89 3.92 -11.16 15.30
N SER A 90 4.46 -9.94 15.30
CA SER A 90 5.42 -9.49 14.29
C SER A 90 6.79 -9.23 14.97
N PRO A 91 7.85 -10.01 14.69
CA PRO A 91 7.92 -11.15 13.76
C PRO A 91 7.17 -12.37 14.26
N PRO A 92 6.70 -13.25 13.36
CA PRO A 92 6.01 -14.48 13.76
C PRO A 92 6.97 -15.49 14.37
N PRO A 93 6.51 -16.33 15.34
CA PRO A 93 7.31 -17.41 15.88
C PRO A 93 7.56 -18.48 14.83
N HIS A 94 8.52 -19.40 15.11
CA HIS A 94 8.95 -20.43 14.14
C HIS A 94 7.79 -21.30 13.60
N HIS A 95 6.77 -21.54 14.41
CA HIS A 95 5.58 -22.32 14.05
C HIS A 95 4.38 -21.45 13.68
N ASN A 96 4.57 -20.16 13.39
CA ASN A 96 3.57 -19.13 13.08
C ASN A 96 2.67 -18.75 14.28
N PHE A 97 2.34 -19.67 15.17
CA PHE A 97 1.50 -19.41 16.35
C PHE A 97 2.12 -20.11 17.57
N GLU A 98 2.10 -19.43 18.71
CA GLU A 98 2.51 -20.05 20.00
C GLU A 98 1.49 -21.07 20.52
N ARG A 99 0.21 -20.86 20.17
CA ARG A 99 -0.90 -21.74 20.49
C ARG A 99 -1.72 -21.96 19.23
N GLN A 100 -2.44 -23.07 19.16
CA GLN A 100 -3.32 -23.35 18.04
C GLN A 100 -4.40 -22.25 17.95
N PRO A 101 -4.47 -21.51 16.83
CA PRO A 101 -5.46 -20.45 16.68
C PRO A 101 -6.86 -21.03 16.54
N ILE A 102 -7.83 -20.33 17.11
CA ILE A 102 -9.27 -20.66 16.96
C ILE A 102 -9.86 -19.58 16.08
N ALA A 103 -10.39 -19.96 14.93
CA ALA A 103 -11.11 -19.04 14.07
C ALA A 103 -12.54 -18.83 14.62
N VAL A 104 -12.75 -17.69 15.27
CA VAL A 104 -14.07 -17.34 15.85
C VAL A 104 -14.92 -16.62 14.81
N HIS A 105 -14.30 -15.85 13.92
CA HIS A 105 -14.97 -15.06 12.89
C HIS A 105 -14.51 -15.47 11.50
N GLY A 106 -15.36 -15.25 10.50
CA GLY A 106 -14.98 -15.38 9.10
C GLY A 106 -13.96 -14.29 8.67
N PRO A 107 -13.21 -14.50 7.57
CA PRO A 107 -12.15 -13.58 7.14
C PRO A 107 -12.66 -12.21 6.70
N TYR A 108 -13.97 -12.04 6.52
CA TYR A 108 -14.63 -10.81 6.08
C TYR A 108 -15.73 -10.33 7.04
N ASP A 109 -15.81 -10.90 8.22
CA ASP A 109 -16.86 -10.59 9.22
C ASP A 109 -16.47 -9.34 10.04
N TYR A 110 -16.24 -8.24 9.35
CA TYR A 110 -15.82 -6.98 9.96
C TYR A 110 -16.90 -6.34 10.84
N ASP A 111 -18.18 -6.57 10.53
CA ASP A 111 -19.31 -6.00 11.27
C ASP A 111 -19.37 -6.52 12.71
N ALA A 112 -19.09 -7.79 12.92
CA ALA A 112 -19.07 -8.41 14.24
C ALA A 112 -17.97 -7.78 15.15
N ILE A 113 -16.80 -7.53 14.58
CA ILE A 113 -15.67 -6.94 15.32
C ILE A 113 -15.86 -5.45 15.56
N MET A 114 -16.41 -4.71 14.59
CA MET A 114 -16.74 -3.30 14.80
C MET A 114 -17.77 -3.13 15.92
N ALA A 115 -18.71 -4.05 16.07
CA ALA A 115 -19.64 -4.06 17.19
C ALA A 115 -18.94 -4.33 18.53
N GLU A 116 -17.96 -5.23 18.57
CA GLU A 116 -17.18 -5.56 19.77
C GLU A 116 -16.28 -4.38 20.22
N ILE A 117 -15.58 -3.74 19.29
CA ILE A 117 -14.74 -2.57 19.56
C ILE A 117 -15.58 -1.39 20.11
N THR A 118 -16.77 -1.16 19.56
CA THR A 118 -17.65 -0.08 20.03
C THR A 118 -18.21 -0.32 21.42
N VAL A 119 -18.32 -1.57 21.87
CA VAL A 119 -18.75 -1.92 23.24
C VAL A 119 -17.62 -1.67 24.24
N ASP A 120 -16.37 -1.97 23.90
CA ASP A 120 -15.22 -1.75 24.77
C ASP A 120 -14.84 -0.26 24.89
N GLU A 121 -15.14 0.57 23.90
CA GLU A 121 -14.93 2.04 23.97
C GLU A 121 -16.08 2.79 24.67
N ALA A 122 -17.14 2.12 25.11
CA ALA A 122 -18.19 2.78 25.88
C ALA A 122 -17.62 3.27 27.22
N PRO A 123 -17.68 4.58 27.53
CA PRO A 123 -17.07 5.11 28.75
C PRO A 123 -17.73 4.47 29.96
N GLU A 124 -16.91 3.82 30.79
CA GLU A 124 -17.28 3.33 32.10
C GLU A 124 -17.96 4.49 32.87
N LYS A 125 -19.26 4.43 33.01
CA LYS A 125 -20.01 5.41 33.78
C LYS A 125 -19.49 5.37 35.21
N THR A 126 -18.68 6.35 35.58
CA THR A 126 -18.25 6.61 36.93
C THR A 126 -19.49 6.66 37.81
N GLU A 127 -19.76 5.59 38.51
CA GLU A 127 -20.75 5.52 39.55
C GLU A 127 -20.29 6.45 40.70
N LYS A 128 -20.74 7.71 40.63
CA LYS A 128 -20.60 8.62 41.75
C LYS A 128 -21.37 8.02 42.91
N GLN A 129 -20.65 7.38 43.80
CA GLN A 129 -21.14 7.10 45.13
C GLN A 129 -21.54 8.42 45.79
N THR A 130 -22.81 8.67 45.80
CA THR A 130 -23.43 9.56 46.76
C THR A 130 -23.38 8.91 48.14
N THR A 131 -22.32 9.12 48.87
CA THR A 131 -22.32 8.92 50.30
C THR A 131 -22.76 10.21 50.94
N ASN A 132 -24.02 10.28 51.25
CA ASN A 132 -24.61 11.30 52.08
C ASN A 132 -24.34 10.94 53.54
N LYS A 133 -23.54 11.73 54.23
CA LYS A 133 -23.82 12.23 55.54
C LYS A 133 -22.62 12.92 56.15
#